data_59384cb05564e6b2793904891d798409
#
_entry.id   59384cb05564e6b2793904891d798409
#
_cell.length_a   1.000
_cell.length_b   1.000
_cell.length_c   1.000
_cell.angle_alpha   90.00
_cell.angle_beta   90.00
_cell.angle_gamma   90.00
#
_symmetry.space_group_name_H-M   'P 1'
#
loop_
_entity.id
_entity.type
_entity.pdbx_description
1 polymer ?
#
loop_
_entity_poly.entity_id
_entity_poly.type
_entity_poly.pdbx_seq_one_letter_code
_entity_poly.pdbx_strand_id
1 'polypeptide(L)'
;MKLYIRKASGKKELFDIEKFRRSLEKAGAHKSLIDQLVFEIQQLPRLRTTKEIYGYALNRLQRERSSVAARYNIKHALLELGPAGFPFEQFIAEIFRVQGFTVTTNQIEQGFCVEHELDIIMARNSTIAMVECKFHNSQKLKTDVKVALYCKARFDDIKKAWEMSPEEKRQYHESWIVTNTKFTSEAIRYANCATIELLGWSYPTHENLPVLIDRYSLYPVTALSYISKAQKRFFIKEGFVLCRDASKNTHVMRKAGLTQSEIEQVITDAYELCATKNHKN
;
A
#
# COMPACT_ATOMS: atom_id res chain seq x y z
N MET A 1 -30.64 -12.23 -11.53
CA MET A 1 -31.17 -12.26 -10.13
C MET A 1 -30.56 -11.11 -9.33
N LYS A 2 -31.35 -10.35 -8.56
CA LYS A 2 -30.82 -9.25 -7.72
C LYS A 2 -30.24 -9.81 -6.43
N LEU A 3 -28.92 -9.70 -6.22
CA LEU A 3 -28.26 -10.15 -5.00
C LEU A 3 -28.20 -9.02 -3.97
N TYR A 4 -28.82 -9.22 -2.81
CA TYR A 4 -28.78 -8.27 -1.70
C TYR A 4 -27.78 -8.75 -0.65
N ILE A 5 -26.92 -7.85 -0.20
CA ILE A 5 -25.92 -8.09 0.82
C ILE A 5 -26.09 -7.17 2.02
N ARG A 6 -25.52 -7.58 3.16
CA ARG A 6 -25.42 -6.75 4.36
C ARG A 6 -24.00 -6.17 4.47
N LYS A 7 -23.89 -4.87 4.52
CA LYS A 7 -22.61 -4.19 4.80
C LYS A 7 -22.17 -4.36 6.26
N ALA A 8 -20.91 -4.09 6.54
CA ALA A 8 -20.36 -4.05 7.90
C ALA A 8 -21.09 -3.06 8.84
N SER A 9 -21.82 -2.06 8.28
CA SER A 9 -22.69 -1.13 8.98
C SER A 9 -24.07 -1.72 9.33
N GLY A 10 -24.37 -2.98 8.94
CA GLY A 10 -25.69 -3.62 9.10
C GLY A 10 -26.69 -3.28 7.98
N LYS A 11 -26.43 -2.26 7.16
CA LYS A 11 -27.33 -1.83 6.08
C LYS A 11 -27.40 -2.88 4.97
N LYS A 12 -28.63 -3.22 4.56
CA LYS A 12 -28.89 -4.09 3.40
C LYS A 12 -28.87 -3.25 2.13
N GLU A 13 -28.12 -3.68 1.12
CA GLU A 13 -28.05 -3.02 -0.18
C GLU A 13 -27.90 -4.01 -1.32
N LEU A 14 -28.17 -3.57 -2.55
CA LEU A 14 -27.93 -4.35 -3.74
C LEU A 14 -26.41 -4.52 -3.95
N PHE A 15 -25.98 -5.76 -4.19
CA PHE A 15 -24.58 -6.03 -4.52
C PHE A 15 -24.24 -5.52 -5.90
N ASP A 16 -23.19 -4.69 -5.99
CA ASP A 16 -22.69 -4.14 -7.25
C ASP A 16 -21.78 -5.17 -7.93
N ILE A 17 -22.37 -5.97 -8.83
CA ILE A 17 -21.69 -7.02 -9.59
C ILE A 17 -20.63 -6.42 -10.51
N GLU A 18 -20.90 -5.26 -11.12
CA GLU A 18 -19.97 -4.61 -12.04
C GLU A 18 -18.72 -4.09 -11.30
N LYS A 19 -18.91 -3.57 -10.11
CA LYS A 19 -17.79 -3.19 -9.25
C LYS A 19 -16.96 -4.41 -8.84
N PHE A 20 -17.60 -5.53 -8.56
CA PHE A 20 -16.94 -6.78 -8.24
C PHE A 20 -16.15 -7.30 -9.44
N ARG A 21 -16.73 -7.34 -10.65
CA ARG A 21 -16.04 -7.69 -11.90
C ARG A 21 -14.79 -6.85 -12.11
N ARG A 22 -14.94 -5.53 -12.06
CA ARG A 22 -13.80 -4.59 -12.20
C ARG A 22 -12.70 -4.82 -11.18
N SER A 23 -13.03 -5.23 -9.96
CA SER A 23 -11.99 -5.54 -8.94
C SER A 23 -11.20 -6.79 -9.27
N LEU A 24 -11.83 -7.81 -9.87
CA LEU A 24 -11.18 -9.04 -10.34
C LEU A 24 -10.35 -8.81 -11.60
N GLU A 25 -10.87 -8.01 -12.54
CA GLU A 25 -10.14 -7.60 -13.76
C GLU A 25 -8.85 -6.85 -13.42
N LYS A 26 -8.93 -5.87 -12.50
CA LYS A 26 -7.75 -5.14 -12.00
C LYS A 26 -6.72 -6.07 -11.35
N ALA A 27 -7.16 -7.13 -10.69
CA ALA A 27 -6.26 -8.15 -10.14
C ALA A 27 -5.65 -9.06 -11.21
N GLY A 28 -6.12 -8.98 -12.45
CA GLY A 28 -5.65 -9.79 -13.58
C GLY A 28 -6.31 -11.17 -13.67
N ALA A 29 -7.52 -11.34 -13.11
CA ALA A 29 -8.30 -12.56 -13.29
C ALA A 29 -8.78 -12.70 -14.74
N HIS A 30 -8.77 -13.92 -15.26
CA HIS A 30 -9.25 -14.21 -16.61
C HIS A 30 -10.77 -14.05 -16.69
N LYS A 31 -11.29 -13.63 -17.85
CA LYS A 31 -12.73 -13.38 -18.04
C LYS A 31 -13.58 -14.60 -17.67
N SER A 32 -13.16 -15.81 -18.07
CA SER A 32 -13.84 -17.05 -17.72
C SER A 32 -13.98 -17.27 -16.22
N LEU A 33 -12.91 -17.00 -15.45
CA LEU A 33 -12.94 -17.13 -13.98
C LEU A 33 -13.82 -16.06 -13.34
N ILE A 34 -13.82 -14.84 -13.88
CA ILE A 34 -14.70 -13.77 -13.42
C ILE A 34 -16.16 -14.13 -13.62
N ASP A 35 -16.52 -14.62 -14.81
CA ASP A 35 -17.89 -15.05 -15.13
C ASP A 35 -18.34 -16.20 -14.24
N GLN A 36 -17.47 -17.19 -14.01
CA GLN A 36 -17.72 -18.29 -13.09
C GLN A 36 -17.93 -17.81 -11.66
N LEU A 37 -17.06 -16.92 -11.13
CA LEU A 37 -17.18 -16.37 -9.78
C LEU A 37 -18.48 -15.59 -9.60
N VAL A 38 -18.87 -14.79 -10.60
CA VAL A 38 -20.14 -14.05 -10.57
C VAL A 38 -21.32 -15.01 -10.54
N PHE A 39 -21.30 -16.06 -11.36
CA PHE A 39 -22.35 -17.08 -11.36
C PHE A 39 -22.44 -17.80 -10.01
N GLU A 40 -21.29 -18.28 -9.47
CA GLU A 40 -21.22 -19.00 -8.19
C GLU A 40 -21.77 -18.15 -7.03
N ILE A 41 -21.40 -16.84 -6.95
CA ILE A 41 -21.88 -15.93 -5.91
C ILE A 41 -23.40 -15.73 -5.97
N GLN A 42 -23.98 -15.70 -7.16
CA GLN A 42 -25.44 -15.57 -7.33
C GLN A 42 -26.20 -16.82 -6.91
N GLN A 43 -25.57 -18.01 -6.96
CA GLN A 43 -26.16 -19.28 -6.58
C GLN A 43 -25.95 -19.65 -5.12
N LEU A 44 -25.07 -18.97 -4.39
CA LEU A 44 -24.72 -19.29 -3.01
C LEU A 44 -25.50 -18.41 -1.99
N PRO A 45 -26.65 -18.86 -1.47
CA PRO A 45 -27.48 -18.04 -0.57
C PRO A 45 -26.83 -17.74 0.78
N ARG A 46 -25.74 -18.45 1.12
CA ARG A 46 -24.93 -18.22 2.34
C ARG A 46 -24.05 -16.98 2.25
N LEU A 47 -23.75 -16.48 1.06
CA LEU A 47 -22.90 -15.27 0.86
C LEU A 47 -23.76 -14.02 1.00
N ARG A 48 -23.90 -13.54 2.24
CA ARG A 48 -24.80 -12.42 2.58
C ARG A 48 -24.08 -11.12 2.93
N THR A 49 -22.75 -11.14 3.03
CA THR A 49 -21.95 -9.96 3.36
C THR A 49 -20.84 -9.74 2.35
N THR A 50 -20.39 -8.50 2.22
CA THR A 50 -19.23 -8.16 1.40
C THR A 50 -17.98 -8.96 1.81
N LYS A 51 -17.83 -9.21 3.13
CA LYS A 51 -16.69 -9.98 3.67
C LYS A 51 -16.71 -11.43 3.22
N GLU A 52 -17.88 -12.07 3.24
CA GLU A 52 -18.02 -13.47 2.78
C GLU A 52 -17.78 -13.61 1.30
N ILE A 53 -18.35 -12.71 0.47
CA ILE A 53 -18.10 -12.68 -0.98
C ILE A 53 -16.62 -12.48 -1.28
N TYR A 54 -15.99 -11.53 -0.59
CA TYR A 54 -14.55 -11.26 -0.75
C TYR A 54 -13.71 -12.51 -0.38
N GLY A 55 -13.98 -13.13 0.77
CA GLY A 55 -13.27 -14.34 1.20
C GLY A 55 -13.47 -15.52 0.25
N TYR A 56 -14.70 -15.71 -0.28
CA TYR A 56 -14.99 -16.73 -1.27
C TYR A 56 -14.18 -16.51 -2.56
N ALA A 57 -14.23 -15.28 -3.10
CA ALA A 57 -13.48 -14.93 -4.30
C ALA A 57 -11.97 -15.11 -4.09
N LEU A 58 -11.44 -14.65 -2.96
CA LEU A 58 -10.00 -14.79 -2.63
C LEU A 58 -9.57 -16.27 -2.61
N ASN A 59 -10.35 -17.14 -1.94
CA ASN A 59 -10.05 -18.57 -1.88
C ASN A 59 -10.10 -19.23 -3.26
N ARG A 60 -11.03 -18.83 -4.13
CA ARG A 60 -11.11 -19.34 -5.50
C ARG A 60 -9.90 -18.88 -6.33
N LEU A 61 -9.54 -17.58 -6.23
CA LEU A 61 -8.36 -17.03 -6.89
C LEU A 61 -7.07 -17.72 -6.44
N GLN A 62 -6.92 -18.01 -5.14
CA GLN A 62 -5.74 -18.70 -4.59
C GLN A 62 -5.56 -20.10 -5.19
N ARG A 63 -6.64 -20.83 -5.43
CA ARG A 63 -6.60 -22.18 -6.04
C ARG A 63 -6.24 -22.15 -7.52
N GLU A 64 -6.62 -21.10 -8.22
CA GLU A 64 -6.39 -20.96 -9.66
C GLU A 64 -5.03 -20.32 -9.96
N ARG A 65 -4.72 -19.21 -9.26
CA ARG A 65 -3.48 -18.44 -9.44
C ARG A 65 -3.19 -17.55 -8.25
N SER A 66 -2.18 -17.89 -7.48
CA SER A 66 -1.80 -17.18 -6.25
C SER A 66 -1.44 -15.71 -6.49
N SER A 67 -0.78 -15.38 -7.60
CA SER A 67 -0.42 -14.01 -7.96
C SER A 67 -1.63 -13.11 -8.22
N VAL A 68 -2.72 -13.65 -8.79
CA VAL A 68 -3.99 -12.93 -8.95
C VAL A 68 -4.66 -12.70 -7.60
N ALA A 69 -4.66 -13.72 -6.74
CA ALA A 69 -5.19 -13.61 -5.38
C ALA A 69 -4.43 -12.55 -4.57
N ALA A 70 -3.11 -12.51 -4.66
CA ALA A 70 -2.28 -11.52 -3.99
C ALA A 70 -2.59 -10.09 -4.45
N ARG A 71 -2.74 -9.86 -5.76
CA ARG A 71 -3.18 -8.55 -6.31
C ARG A 71 -4.58 -8.18 -5.84
N TYR A 72 -5.52 -9.12 -5.84
CA TYR A 72 -6.87 -8.89 -5.33
C TYR A 72 -6.87 -8.52 -3.84
N ASN A 73 -5.97 -9.10 -3.06
CA ASN A 73 -5.84 -8.91 -1.61
C ASN A 73 -4.91 -7.73 -1.23
N ILE A 74 -4.34 -6.99 -2.17
CA ILE A 74 -3.26 -6.02 -1.91
C ILE A 74 -3.61 -5.01 -0.81
N LYS A 75 -4.86 -4.57 -0.74
CA LYS A 75 -5.31 -3.64 0.30
C LYS A 75 -5.22 -4.22 1.70
N HIS A 76 -5.52 -5.50 1.85
CA HIS A 76 -5.39 -6.20 3.13
C HIS A 76 -3.92 -6.47 3.45
N ALA A 77 -3.15 -6.84 2.44
CA ALA A 77 -1.71 -7.05 2.61
C ALA A 77 -1.00 -5.79 3.13
N LEU A 78 -1.35 -4.60 2.62
CA LEU A 78 -0.81 -3.35 3.17
C LEU A 78 -1.19 -3.10 4.63
N LEU A 79 -2.41 -3.49 5.06
CA LEU A 79 -2.79 -3.42 6.47
C LEU A 79 -2.00 -4.39 7.35
N GLU A 80 -1.55 -5.51 6.81
CA GLU A 80 -0.76 -6.49 7.54
C GLU A 80 0.71 -6.04 7.78
N LEU A 81 1.16 -4.93 7.19
CA LEU A 81 2.43 -4.31 7.53
C LEU A 81 2.43 -3.74 8.96
N GLY A 82 1.24 -3.39 9.51
CA GLY A 82 1.08 -2.91 10.88
C GLY A 82 1.21 -3.99 11.98
N PRO A 83 1.01 -3.57 13.22
CA PRO A 83 0.35 -2.32 13.66
C PRO A 83 1.25 -1.08 13.71
N ALA A 84 2.58 -1.23 13.74
CA ALA A 84 3.51 -0.10 13.72
C ALA A 84 3.53 0.60 12.35
N GLY A 85 3.81 1.92 12.32
CA GLY A 85 3.94 2.70 11.08
C GLY A 85 5.22 2.41 10.30
N PHE A 86 6.31 2.13 11.01
CA PHE A 86 7.64 1.98 10.45
C PHE A 86 7.77 1.02 9.23
N PRO A 87 7.15 -0.21 9.20
CA PRO A 87 7.20 -1.04 8.01
C PRO A 87 6.49 -0.42 6.79
N PHE A 88 5.46 0.40 7.02
CA PHE A 88 4.81 1.15 5.96
C PHE A 88 5.69 2.27 5.43
N GLU A 89 6.39 3.00 6.29
CA GLU A 89 7.38 4.02 5.91
C GLU A 89 8.49 3.42 5.05
N GLN A 90 9.05 2.27 5.46
CA GLN A 90 10.03 1.53 4.65
C GLN A 90 9.45 1.11 3.29
N PHE A 91 8.21 0.63 3.27
CA PHE A 91 7.53 0.26 2.04
C PHE A 91 7.36 1.46 1.08
N ILE A 92 6.98 2.63 1.60
CA ILE A 92 6.84 3.87 0.83
C ILE A 92 8.21 4.36 0.34
N ALA A 93 9.25 4.24 1.17
CA ALA A 93 10.62 4.55 0.77
C ALA A 93 11.05 3.77 -0.48
N GLU A 94 10.70 2.46 -0.56
CA GLU A 94 10.98 1.64 -1.75
C GLU A 94 10.21 2.12 -2.99
N ILE A 95 8.97 2.60 -2.83
CA ILE A 95 8.20 3.19 -3.93
C ILE A 95 8.91 4.42 -4.50
N PHE A 96 9.46 5.28 -3.66
CA PHE A 96 10.19 6.46 -4.13
C PHE A 96 11.57 6.11 -4.71
N ARG A 97 12.28 5.13 -4.13
CA ARG A 97 13.57 4.67 -4.68
C ARG A 97 13.47 4.19 -6.12
N VAL A 98 12.46 3.39 -6.45
CA VAL A 98 12.27 2.90 -7.83
C VAL A 98 11.85 4.00 -8.81
N GLN A 99 11.35 5.12 -8.31
CA GLN A 99 11.07 6.32 -9.11
C GLN A 99 12.30 7.20 -9.31
N GLY A 100 13.47 6.78 -8.83
CA GLY A 100 14.74 7.47 -9.02
C GLY A 100 15.06 8.53 -7.96
N PHE A 101 14.36 8.50 -6.82
CA PHE A 101 14.71 9.36 -5.67
C PHE A 101 15.80 8.69 -4.82
N THR A 102 16.74 9.49 -4.33
CA THR A 102 17.55 9.12 -3.17
C THR A 102 16.68 9.28 -1.94
N VAL A 103 16.61 8.26 -1.07
CA VAL A 103 15.67 8.23 0.04
C VAL A 103 16.38 7.87 1.34
N THR A 104 16.20 8.68 2.38
CA THR A 104 16.56 8.39 3.77
C THR A 104 15.29 8.32 4.63
N THR A 105 15.31 7.50 5.66
CA THR A 105 14.16 7.30 6.55
C THR A 105 14.54 7.64 7.99
N ASN A 106 13.53 8.01 8.79
CA ASN A 106 13.67 8.23 10.24
C ASN A 106 14.80 9.22 10.58
N GLN A 107 14.74 10.43 10.02
CA GLN A 107 15.72 11.48 10.25
C GLN A 107 15.15 12.53 11.23
N ILE A 108 16.03 13.06 12.07
CA ILE A 108 15.70 14.23 12.90
C ILE A 108 16.25 15.46 12.19
N GLU A 109 15.37 16.42 11.91
CA GLU A 109 15.72 17.69 11.28
C GLU A 109 15.46 18.84 12.25
N GLN A 110 16.40 19.78 12.30
CA GLN A 110 16.25 20.98 13.12
C GLN A 110 15.30 21.96 12.44
N GLY A 111 14.17 22.24 13.06
CA GLY A 111 13.29 23.35 12.69
C GLY A 111 13.74 24.67 13.34
N PHE A 112 13.10 25.76 12.95
CA PHE A 112 13.35 27.06 13.55
C PHE A 112 12.96 27.12 15.03
N CYS A 113 11.83 26.47 15.37
CA CYS A 113 11.32 26.46 16.73
C CYS A 113 11.72 25.19 17.50
N VAL A 114 11.62 24.02 16.86
CA VAL A 114 11.84 22.71 17.51
C VAL A 114 12.43 21.69 16.51
N GLU A 115 12.97 20.60 17.03
CA GLU A 115 13.35 19.44 16.22
C GLU A 115 12.13 18.65 15.74
N HIS A 116 12.22 18.08 14.54
CA HIS A 116 11.18 17.28 13.92
C HIS A 116 11.73 15.94 13.46
N GLU A 117 11.05 14.86 13.83
CA GLU A 117 11.27 13.54 13.23
C GLU A 117 10.54 13.47 11.89
N LEU A 118 11.29 13.15 10.82
CA LEU A 118 10.76 12.98 9.47
C LEU A 118 10.78 11.52 9.08
N ASP A 119 9.62 10.98 8.71
CA ASP A 119 9.48 9.59 8.31
C ASP A 119 10.35 9.27 7.10
N ILE A 120 10.30 10.14 6.08
CA ILE A 120 11.09 10.00 4.86
C ILE A 120 11.56 11.39 4.38
N ILE A 121 12.82 11.45 3.98
CA ILE A 121 13.36 12.53 3.16
C ILE A 121 13.69 11.93 1.80
N MET A 122 13.20 12.53 0.71
CA MET A 122 13.51 12.12 -0.64
C MET A 122 14.11 13.26 -1.45
N ALA A 123 15.10 12.95 -2.26
CA ALA A 123 15.80 13.92 -3.10
C ALA A 123 15.95 13.38 -4.53
N ARG A 124 15.73 14.25 -5.52
CA ARG A 124 15.98 13.98 -6.92
C ARG A 124 16.37 15.28 -7.63
N ASN A 125 17.51 15.27 -8.34
CA ASN A 125 18.10 16.48 -8.89
C ASN A 125 18.34 17.52 -7.80
N SER A 126 17.80 18.73 -7.94
CA SER A 126 17.90 19.80 -6.95
C SER A 126 16.71 19.88 -5.99
N THR A 127 15.71 19.00 -6.16
CA THR A 127 14.49 19.00 -5.33
C THR A 127 14.65 18.06 -4.14
N ILE A 128 14.38 18.57 -2.95
CA ILE A 128 14.29 17.79 -1.71
C ILE A 128 12.87 17.91 -1.19
N ALA A 129 12.30 16.79 -0.77
CA ALA A 129 10.97 16.73 -0.21
C ALA A 129 10.95 15.97 1.11
N MET A 130 10.14 16.43 2.06
CA MET A 130 9.77 15.67 3.24
C MET A 130 8.48 14.90 3.01
N VAL A 131 8.38 13.70 3.56
CA VAL A 131 7.21 12.84 3.44
C VAL A 131 6.76 12.39 4.81
N GLU A 132 5.52 12.67 5.14
CA GLU A 132 4.81 12.17 6.31
C GLU A 132 4.00 10.93 5.92
N CYS A 133 4.22 9.81 6.60
CA CYS A 133 3.54 8.54 6.34
C CYS A 133 2.45 8.28 7.39
N LYS A 134 1.19 8.34 6.99
CA LYS A 134 0.06 8.07 7.89
C LYS A 134 -0.51 6.68 7.70
N PHE A 135 -0.04 5.75 8.53
CA PHE A 135 -0.56 4.38 8.56
C PHE A 135 -1.83 4.27 9.40
N HIS A 136 -2.84 3.58 8.87
CA HIS A 136 -4.07 3.24 9.59
C HIS A 136 -4.25 1.73 9.67
N ASN A 137 -4.56 1.22 10.86
CA ASN A 137 -4.83 -0.21 11.12
C ASN A 137 -6.23 -0.65 10.65
N SER A 138 -7.02 0.23 10.06
CA SER A 138 -8.37 -0.07 9.57
C SER A 138 -8.64 0.63 8.25
N GLN A 139 -9.20 -0.11 7.29
CA GLN A 139 -9.63 0.44 5.99
C GLN A 139 -10.76 1.47 6.09
N LYS A 140 -11.44 1.55 7.23
CA LYS A 140 -12.55 2.49 7.47
C LYS A 140 -12.06 3.88 7.85
N LEU A 141 -10.84 3.98 8.38
CA LEU A 141 -10.24 5.24 8.76
C LEU A 141 -9.78 6.00 7.51
N LYS A 142 -9.83 7.32 7.61
CA LYS A 142 -9.35 8.25 6.58
C LYS A 142 -8.36 9.22 7.23
N THR A 143 -7.37 9.63 6.47
CA THR A 143 -6.47 10.71 6.86
C THR A 143 -7.22 12.04 6.69
N ASP A 144 -7.37 12.77 7.78
CA ASP A 144 -8.16 13.99 7.83
C ASP A 144 -7.29 15.26 7.68
N VAL A 145 -7.96 16.41 7.70
CA VAL A 145 -7.31 17.72 7.54
C VAL A 145 -6.32 18.05 8.66
N LYS A 146 -6.47 17.47 9.86
CA LYS A 146 -5.55 17.72 10.99
C LYS A 146 -4.14 17.24 10.66
N VAL A 147 -4.03 16.11 9.97
CA VAL A 147 -2.72 15.60 9.51
C VAL A 147 -2.09 16.58 8.51
N ALA A 148 -2.87 17.12 7.58
CA ALA A 148 -2.37 18.06 6.60
C ALA A 148 -1.93 19.41 7.24
N LEU A 149 -2.70 19.90 8.21
CA LEU A 149 -2.34 21.09 9.00
C LEU A 149 -1.04 20.88 9.78
N TYR A 150 -0.91 19.72 10.46
CA TYR A 150 0.30 19.37 11.19
C TYR A 150 1.53 19.24 10.27
N CYS A 151 1.37 18.57 9.14
CA CYS A 151 2.44 18.44 8.13
C CYS A 151 2.88 19.81 7.61
N LYS A 152 1.93 20.72 7.34
CA LYS A 152 2.24 22.09 6.89
C LYS A 152 3.01 22.88 7.93
N ALA A 153 2.57 22.86 9.19
CA ALA A 153 3.25 23.55 10.28
C ALA A 153 4.70 23.06 10.45
N ARG A 154 4.91 21.74 10.40
CA ARG A 154 6.25 21.13 10.46
C ARG A 154 7.11 21.56 9.28
N PHE A 155 6.57 21.51 8.07
CA PHE A 155 7.26 21.94 6.86
C PHE A 155 7.69 23.40 6.92
N ASP A 156 6.82 24.29 7.38
CA ASP A 156 7.12 25.72 7.49
C ASP A 156 8.19 26.01 8.52
N ASP A 157 8.20 25.28 9.65
CA ASP A 157 9.21 25.43 10.68
C ASP A 157 10.60 25.00 10.20
N ILE A 158 10.69 23.86 9.51
CA ILE A 158 11.94 23.36 8.91
C ILE A 158 12.41 24.30 7.81
N LYS A 159 11.50 24.71 6.91
CA LYS A 159 11.83 25.61 5.82
C LYS A 159 12.39 26.93 6.32
N LYS A 160 11.80 27.50 7.38
CA LYS A 160 12.27 28.72 8.00
C LYS A 160 13.67 28.59 8.61
N ALA A 161 13.99 27.46 9.26
CA ALA A 161 15.33 27.19 9.75
C ALA A 161 16.38 27.21 8.62
N TRP A 162 16.06 26.65 7.49
CA TRP A 162 16.94 26.57 6.34
C TRP A 162 17.12 27.90 5.61
N GLU A 163 16.06 28.70 5.51
CA GLU A 163 16.13 30.07 4.95
C GLU A 163 17.05 30.99 5.76
N MET A 164 17.20 30.70 7.06
CA MET A 164 18.04 31.51 7.99
C MET A 164 19.47 30.96 8.11
N SER A 165 19.80 29.80 7.51
CA SER A 165 21.14 29.20 7.51
C SER A 165 21.84 29.44 6.17
N PRO A 166 22.66 30.51 6.02
CA PRO A 166 23.29 30.83 4.72
C PRO A 166 24.26 29.78 4.20
N GLU A 167 24.75 28.90 5.08
CA GLU A 167 25.74 27.88 4.77
C GLU A 167 25.12 26.57 4.25
N GLU A 168 23.86 26.32 4.53
CA GLU A 168 23.17 25.11 4.08
C GLU A 168 22.51 25.32 2.72
N LYS A 169 23.14 24.78 1.68
CA LYS A 169 22.64 24.81 0.30
C LYS A 169 21.43 23.87 0.05
N ARG A 170 20.92 23.21 1.07
CA ARG A 170 19.78 22.32 0.96
C ARG A 170 18.51 23.09 1.26
N GLN A 171 17.51 23.03 0.41
CA GLN A 171 16.20 23.62 0.64
C GLN A 171 15.13 22.56 0.42
N TYR A 172 14.22 22.42 1.39
CA TYR A 172 13.01 21.64 1.18
C TYR A 172 12.06 22.38 0.26
N HIS A 173 11.73 21.74 -0.85
CA HIS A 173 10.88 22.33 -1.89
C HIS A 173 9.45 21.84 -1.77
N GLU A 174 9.25 20.60 -1.31
CA GLU A 174 7.98 19.92 -1.31
C GLU A 174 7.71 19.22 0.03
N SER A 175 6.43 19.14 0.39
CA SER A 175 5.95 18.29 1.47
C SER A 175 4.91 17.32 0.94
N TRP A 176 5.00 16.07 1.37
CA TRP A 176 4.13 14.97 0.96
C TRP A 176 3.44 14.33 2.15
N ILE A 177 2.20 13.88 1.96
CA ILE A 177 1.52 12.98 2.91
C ILE A 177 1.14 11.72 2.17
N VAL A 178 1.58 10.58 2.71
CA VAL A 178 1.29 9.26 2.15
C VAL A 178 0.46 8.44 3.13
N THR A 179 -0.60 7.78 2.65
CA THR A 179 -1.45 6.94 3.50
C THR A 179 -1.87 5.64 2.82
N ASN A 180 -1.97 4.56 3.61
CA ASN A 180 -2.51 3.28 3.16
C ASN A 180 -4.04 3.28 3.01
N THR A 181 -4.71 4.38 3.33
CA THR A 181 -6.16 4.54 3.23
C THR A 181 -6.55 5.71 2.33
N LYS A 182 -7.68 6.34 2.57
CA LYS A 182 -8.18 7.47 1.80
C LYS A 182 -8.01 8.76 2.58
N PHE A 183 -7.93 9.87 1.88
CA PHE A 183 -8.06 11.20 2.47
C PHE A 183 -9.53 11.61 2.59
N THR A 184 -9.83 12.51 3.51
CA THR A 184 -11.12 13.23 3.53
C THR A 184 -11.12 14.33 2.45
N SER A 185 -12.31 14.80 2.07
CA SER A 185 -12.45 15.91 1.10
C SER A 185 -11.80 17.20 1.61
N GLU A 186 -11.88 17.45 2.92
CA GLU A 186 -11.26 18.59 3.57
C GLU A 186 -9.72 18.50 3.50
N ALA A 187 -9.14 17.32 3.77
CA ALA A 187 -7.71 17.10 3.66
C ALA A 187 -7.19 17.37 2.25
N ILE A 188 -7.90 16.87 1.22
CA ILE A 188 -7.55 17.10 -0.19
C ILE A 188 -7.62 18.59 -0.54
N ARG A 189 -8.71 19.28 -0.16
CA ARG A 189 -8.86 20.72 -0.44
C ARG A 189 -7.78 21.55 0.22
N TYR A 190 -7.47 21.25 1.49
CA TYR A 190 -6.43 21.96 2.22
C TYR A 190 -5.05 21.72 1.62
N ALA A 191 -4.70 20.45 1.35
CA ALA A 191 -3.42 20.09 0.77
C ALA A 191 -3.18 20.78 -0.59
N ASN A 192 -4.19 20.80 -1.47
CA ASN A 192 -4.11 21.52 -2.74
C ASN A 192 -3.89 23.04 -2.56
N CYS A 193 -4.52 23.65 -1.55
CA CYS A 193 -4.34 25.06 -1.24
C CYS A 193 -2.96 25.35 -0.63
N ALA A 194 -2.45 24.44 0.21
CA ALA A 194 -1.20 24.57 0.94
C ALA A 194 0.02 24.00 0.19
N THR A 195 -0.15 23.57 -1.07
CA THR A 195 0.88 22.93 -1.92
C THR A 195 1.52 21.72 -1.25
N ILE A 196 0.70 20.86 -0.65
CA ILE A 196 1.11 19.56 -0.10
C ILE A 196 0.72 18.46 -1.08
N GLU A 197 1.66 17.64 -1.47
CA GLU A 197 1.41 16.48 -2.33
C GLU A 197 0.79 15.33 -1.53
N LEU A 198 -0.18 14.66 -2.13
CA LEU A 198 -0.91 13.57 -1.49
C LEU A 198 -0.82 12.27 -2.27
N LEU A 199 -0.43 11.19 -1.59
CA LEU A 199 -0.46 9.84 -2.15
C LEU A 199 -1.25 8.90 -1.22
N GLY A 200 -2.35 8.36 -1.70
CA GLY A 200 -3.20 7.46 -0.92
C GLY A 200 -3.83 6.36 -1.75
N TRP A 201 -4.77 5.62 -1.13
CA TRP A 201 -5.42 4.48 -1.78
C TRP A 201 -6.19 4.84 -3.05
N SER A 202 -6.71 6.04 -3.16
CA SER A 202 -7.53 6.48 -4.29
C SER A 202 -7.23 7.92 -4.72
N TYR A 203 -6.12 8.48 -4.28
CA TYR A 203 -5.69 9.82 -4.61
C TYR A 203 -4.16 9.84 -4.78
N PRO A 204 -3.65 10.53 -5.82
CA PRO A 204 -4.40 11.11 -6.94
C PRO A 204 -5.13 10.04 -7.76
N THR A 205 -6.04 10.45 -8.64
CA THR A 205 -6.94 9.52 -9.36
C THR A 205 -6.17 8.52 -10.23
N HIS A 206 -5.12 8.96 -10.91
CA HIS A 206 -4.41 8.15 -11.91
C HIS A 206 -3.09 7.55 -11.41
N GLU A 207 -2.47 8.12 -10.38
CA GLU A 207 -1.18 7.68 -9.83
C GLU A 207 -1.25 7.41 -8.32
N ASN A 208 -2.35 6.80 -7.88
CA ASN A 208 -2.52 6.42 -6.49
C ASN A 208 -1.66 5.22 -6.09
N LEU A 209 -1.57 4.97 -4.79
CA LEU A 209 -0.72 3.94 -4.21
C LEU A 209 -0.89 2.55 -4.87
N PRO A 210 -2.10 1.99 -5.09
CA PRO A 210 -2.29 0.74 -5.83
C PRO A 210 -1.70 0.75 -7.24
N VAL A 211 -1.83 1.86 -7.96
CA VAL A 211 -1.30 1.98 -9.34
C VAL A 211 0.23 1.95 -9.33
N LEU A 212 0.87 2.64 -8.39
CA LEU A 212 2.33 2.61 -8.25
C LEU A 212 2.83 1.22 -7.85
N ILE A 213 2.16 0.55 -6.94
CA ILE A 213 2.48 -0.83 -6.54
C ILE A 213 2.44 -1.77 -7.75
N ASP A 214 1.38 -1.72 -8.57
CA ASP A 214 1.25 -2.58 -9.75
C ASP A 214 2.25 -2.21 -10.84
N ARG A 215 2.44 -0.92 -11.12
CA ARG A 215 3.38 -0.40 -12.14
C ARG A 215 4.82 -0.84 -11.87
N TYR A 216 5.27 -0.72 -10.63
CA TYR A 216 6.65 -1.05 -10.25
C TYR A 216 6.80 -2.45 -9.66
N SER A 217 5.73 -3.24 -9.65
CA SER A 217 5.71 -4.60 -9.09
C SER A 217 6.23 -4.67 -7.63
N LEU A 218 5.87 -3.67 -6.82
CA LEU A 218 6.30 -3.50 -5.44
C LEU A 218 5.28 -4.09 -4.46
N TYR A 219 5.10 -5.40 -4.51
CA TYR A 219 4.16 -6.06 -3.62
C TYR A 219 4.78 -6.28 -2.23
N PRO A 220 4.05 -5.93 -1.14
CA PRO A 220 4.54 -6.16 0.21
C PRO A 220 4.67 -7.66 0.50
N VAL A 221 5.63 -8.04 1.35
CA VAL A 221 5.85 -9.44 1.75
C VAL A 221 4.59 -10.10 2.34
N THR A 222 3.72 -9.29 2.91
CA THR A 222 2.41 -9.70 3.44
C THR A 222 1.41 -10.15 2.36
N ALA A 223 1.67 -9.85 1.09
CA ALA A 223 0.86 -10.35 -0.04
C ALA A 223 1.11 -11.83 -0.36
N LEU A 224 2.22 -12.41 0.08
CA LEU A 224 2.52 -13.83 -0.09
C LEU A 224 1.49 -14.69 0.63
N SER A 225 0.85 -15.60 -0.10
CA SER A 225 -0.29 -16.38 0.40
C SER A 225 0.11 -17.62 1.19
N TYR A 226 1.27 -18.21 0.88
CA TYR A 226 1.72 -19.49 1.43
C TYR A 226 2.50 -19.39 2.75
N ILE A 227 2.74 -18.18 3.23
CA ILE A 227 3.40 -17.97 4.52
C ILE A 227 2.42 -17.55 5.60
N SER A 228 2.63 -18.07 6.80
CA SER A 228 1.81 -17.77 7.97
C SER A 228 1.96 -16.31 8.42
N LYS A 229 1.02 -15.83 9.22
CA LYS A 229 1.13 -14.48 9.83
C LYS A 229 2.39 -14.32 10.69
N ALA A 230 2.84 -15.39 11.36
CA ALA A 230 4.06 -15.36 12.15
C ALA A 230 5.30 -15.17 11.27
N GLN A 231 5.37 -15.88 10.15
CA GLN A 231 6.43 -15.75 9.17
C GLN A 231 6.44 -14.36 8.51
N LYS A 232 5.28 -13.83 8.13
CA LYS A 232 5.15 -12.45 7.62
C LYS A 232 5.72 -11.43 8.61
N ARG A 233 5.37 -11.53 9.90
CA ARG A 233 5.91 -10.67 10.95
C ARG A 233 7.42 -10.82 11.14
N PHE A 234 7.92 -12.04 11.00
CA PHE A 234 9.35 -12.29 11.05
C PHE A 234 10.09 -11.59 9.91
N PHE A 235 9.62 -11.71 8.67
CA PHE A 235 10.20 -10.99 7.52
C PHE A 235 10.22 -9.47 7.74
N ILE A 236 9.10 -8.91 8.20
CA ILE A 236 9.01 -7.48 8.50
C ILE A 236 10.02 -7.07 9.58
N LYS A 237 10.16 -7.87 10.64
CA LYS A 237 11.14 -7.61 11.71
C LYS A 237 12.58 -7.65 11.21
N GLU A 238 12.89 -8.52 10.26
CA GLU A 238 14.21 -8.62 9.61
C GLU A 238 14.40 -7.55 8.50
N GLY A 239 13.47 -6.61 8.34
CA GLY A 239 13.57 -5.50 7.37
C GLY A 239 13.10 -5.84 5.96
N PHE A 240 12.52 -7.02 5.73
CA PHE A 240 12.00 -7.42 4.42
C PHE A 240 10.53 -7.01 4.28
N VAL A 241 10.29 -5.83 3.70
CA VAL A 241 8.93 -5.32 3.47
C VAL A 241 8.37 -5.71 2.10
N LEU A 242 9.21 -6.09 1.13
CA LEU A 242 8.82 -6.45 -0.23
C LEU A 242 8.96 -7.96 -0.50
N CYS A 243 8.03 -8.52 -1.29
CA CYS A 243 8.06 -9.92 -1.76
C CYS A 243 9.37 -10.24 -2.48
N ARG A 244 9.78 -9.35 -3.41
CA ARG A 244 10.95 -9.56 -4.26
C ARG A 244 12.26 -9.69 -3.47
N ASP A 245 12.37 -9.00 -2.33
CA ASP A 245 13.59 -9.00 -1.54
C ASP A 245 13.60 -10.19 -0.58
N ALA A 246 12.44 -10.51 0.02
CA ALA A 246 12.27 -11.71 0.83
C ALA A 246 12.54 -12.97 0.01
N SER A 247 12.07 -13.05 -1.25
CA SER A 247 12.23 -14.22 -2.12
C SER A 247 13.68 -14.48 -2.56
N LYS A 248 14.54 -13.49 -2.51
CA LYS A 248 15.98 -13.63 -2.81
C LYS A 248 16.81 -14.13 -1.62
N ASN A 249 16.24 -14.15 -0.42
CA ASN A 249 16.97 -14.45 0.81
C ASN A 249 16.53 -15.77 1.46
N THR A 250 17.00 -16.90 0.89
CA THR A 250 16.66 -18.24 1.37
C THR A 250 17.12 -18.50 2.82
N HIS A 251 18.18 -17.81 3.26
CA HIS A 251 18.64 -17.92 4.65
C HIS A 251 17.59 -17.37 5.64
N VAL A 252 17.03 -16.19 5.33
CA VAL A 252 15.97 -15.59 6.16
C VAL A 252 14.69 -16.42 6.12
N MET A 253 14.37 -17.03 4.96
CA MET A 253 13.22 -17.94 4.85
C MET A 253 13.39 -19.17 5.76
N ARG A 254 14.58 -19.78 5.80
CA ARG A 254 14.87 -20.90 6.71
C ARG A 254 14.78 -20.48 8.17
N LYS A 255 15.31 -19.30 8.53
CA LYS A 255 15.15 -18.73 9.89
C LYS A 255 13.71 -18.48 10.27
N ALA A 256 12.86 -18.12 9.30
CA ALA A 256 11.41 -17.99 9.49
C ALA A 256 10.69 -19.34 9.65
N GLY A 257 11.42 -20.46 9.58
CA GLY A 257 10.88 -21.81 9.73
C GLY A 257 10.19 -22.36 8.49
N LEU A 258 10.52 -21.85 7.27
CA LEU A 258 10.00 -22.41 6.02
C LEU A 258 10.75 -23.71 5.67
N THR A 259 10.00 -24.72 5.27
CA THR A 259 10.53 -25.92 4.65
C THR A 259 11.06 -25.63 3.24
N GLN A 260 11.84 -26.54 2.68
CA GLN A 260 12.39 -26.38 1.33
C GLN A 260 11.28 -26.19 0.27
N SER A 261 10.20 -26.97 0.37
CA SER A 261 9.04 -26.88 -0.53
C SER A 261 8.32 -25.52 -0.41
N GLU A 262 8.15 -25.01 0.81
CA GLU A 262 7.56 -23.67 1.02
C GLU A 262 8.46 -22.56 0.49
N ILE A 263 9.77 -22.69 0.59
CA ILE A 263 10.76 -21.75 0.02
C ILE A 263 10.61 -21.69 -1.50
N GLU A 264 10.56 -22.83 -2.16
CA GLU A 264 10.38 -22.92 -3.61
C GLU A 264 9.05 -22.32 -4.06
N GLN A 265 7.99 -22.56 -3.31
CA GLN A 265 6.68 -21.96 -3.56
C GLN A 265 6.69 -20.44 -3.38
N VAL A 266 7.31 -19.92 -2.31
CA VAL A 266 7.45 -18.47 -2.07
C VAL A 266 8.23 -17.80 -3.20
N ILE A 267 9.32 -18.42 -3.66
CA ILE A 267 10.12 -17.90 -4.78
C ILE A 267 9.27 -17.83 -6.05
N THR A 268 8.54 -18.91 -6.37
CA THR A 268 7.66 -18.99 -7.54
C THR A 268 6.56 -17.93 -7.48
N ASP A 269 5.88 -17.80 -6.33
CA ASP A 269 4.81 -16.82 -6.13
C ASP A 269 5.33 -15.38 -6.23
N ALA A 270 6.48 -15.10 -5.61
CA ALA A 270 7.09 -13.79 -5.69
C ALA A 270 7.51 -13.45 -7.12
N TYR A 271 8.06 -14.40 -7.86
CA TYR A 271 8.41 -14.24 -9.27
C TYR A 271 7.18 -13.92 -10.11
N GLU A 272 6.11 -14.73 -10.01
CA GLU A 272 4.87 -14.48 -10.76
C GLU A 272 4.19 -13.16 -10.39
N LEU A 273 4.23 -12.78 -9.09
CA LEU A 273 3.62 -11.57 -8.59
C LEU A 273 4.39 -10.33 -9.05
N CYS A 274 5.73 -10.41 -9.02
CA CYS A 274 6.64 -9.31 -9.37
C CYS A 274 7.07 -9.32 -10.83
N ALA A 275 6.74 -10.36 -11.61
CA ALA A 275 6.96 -10.34 -13.06
C ALA A 275 6.22 -9.14 -13.65
N THR A 276 6.96 -8.20 -14.20
CA THR A 276 6.39 -7.03 -14.89
C THR A 276 5.43 -7.52 -15.96
N LYS A 277 4.16 -7.12 -15.85
CA LYS A 277 3.27 -7.21 -17.01
C LYS A 277 3.92 -6.35 -18.08
N ASN A 278 4.46 -6.96 -19.13
CA ASN A 278 4.77 -6.23 -20.34
C ASN A 278 3.45 -5.57 -20.78
N HIS A 279 3.21 -4.35 -20.37
CA HIS A 279 2.21 -3.51 -20.97
C HIS A 279 2.70 -3.28 -22.41
N LYS A 280 2.32 -4.18 -23.31
CA LYS A 280 2.34 -3.85 -24.73
C LYS A 280 1.45 -2.61 -24.86
N ASN A 281 2.12 -1.51 -25.20
CA ASN A 281 1.50 -0.28 -25.67
C ASN A 281 0.45 -0.57 -26.74
#